data_f1e0499f7c2155f0e94a2961afeae79c
#
_entry.id   f1e0499f7c2155f0e94a2961afeae79c
#
_cell.length_a   1.000
_cell.length_b   1.000
_cell.length_c   1.000
_cell.angle_alpha   90.00
_cell.angle_beta   90.00
_cell.angle_gamma   90.00
#
_symmetry.space_group_name_H-M   'P 1'
#
loop_
_entity.id
_entity.type
_entity.pdbx_description
1 polymer ?
#
loop_
_entity_poly.entity_id
_entity_poly.type
_entity_poly.pdbx_seq_one_letter_code
_entity_poly.pdbx_strand_id
1 'polypeptide(L)'
;MQKTSPWRARARRSVLGPVGLCCLLGLATLAGCDGGAKTASAVPEKPAAVASAPAAPRDPFEPVQRPLSAAAQLGKVMFVDARLSGSGKMSCATCHDPGHAYGPPNDLAVQLGGGDLASPGTRAVPSLRYKDTTPPYADLLDNPDGVSVPGPGGGFAWDGRAATLADQAPIPLLAPNEMGNTSEADVIQKIRNGPYAEQFRQAFGAQVFDDPHKAFMQATSALQAYQLEDVSFHPYTSKFDRYAGNKIGGTLTAAEARGLRVFSNPQTGNCASCHYQGAGLNGASALFTDFSYEAIGVPRNREIAANQDARHFDLGLCGPDRSDHPPVAGNTFCGMFKAPTLRNVATRKSFFHNGAMHSLEQVLRFYNTRDTMPEIWYPTVGGKPKAQPDADFPTYGLITTQYVGGKVQKYDDLPPRFVANIDTQMPMDGRARHTKPPMSEQDLADLQCFLKTLDDGYKTQAADAPAPPAGSPCIQ
;
A
#
# COMPACT_ATOMS: atom_id res chain seq x y z
N MET A 1 25.87 43.98 -1.67
CA MET A 1 27.26 43.60 -2.03
C MET A 1 27.22 42.21 -2.62
N GLN A 2 27.29 42.16 -3.94
CA GLN A 2 27.35 40.92 -4.73
C GLN A 2 28.72 40.28 -4.61
N LYS A 3 28.76 38.94 -4.51
CA LYS A 3 29.94 38.17 -4.94
C LYS A 3 29.48 36.97 -5.71
N THR A 4 29.67 37.03 -7.01
CA THR A 4 29.59 35.96 -8.03
C THR A 4 30.88 35.13 -8.01
N SER A 5 30.78 33.85 -8.21
CA SER A 5 31.90 32.99 -8.64
C SER A 5 31.43 31.93 -9.66
N PRO A 6 32.17 31.73 -10.75
CA PRO A 6 31.77 30.92 -11.89
C PRO A 6 32.41 29.53 -11.87
N TRP A 7 31.67 28.50 -12.24
CA TRP A 7 32.25 27.21 -12.58
C TRP A 7 32.14 26.96 -14.08
N ARG A 8 33.33 26.79 -14.72
CA ARG A 8 33.51 26.50 -16.14
C ARG A 8 33.28 25.02 -16.45
N ALA A 9 32.49 24.76 -17.49
CA ALA A 9 32.35 23.49 -18.14
C ALA A 9 33.64 23.08 -18.88
N ARG A 10 34.09 21.85 -18.76
CA ARG A 10 35.08 21.21 -19.65
C ARG A 10 34.41 20.13 -20.48
N ALA A 11 34.33 20.37 -21.77
CA ALA A 11 33.99 19.38 -22.79
C ALA A 11 35.16 18.42 -22.98
N ARG A 12 34.91 17.12 -23.02
CA ARG A 12 35.84 16.10 -23.54
C ARG A 12 35.31 15.54 -24.88
N ARG A 13 36.12 15.65 -25.87
CA ARG A 13 35.93 15.11 -27.23
C ARG A 13 36.14 13.60 -27.20
N SER A 14 35.24 12.87 -27.85
CA SER A 14 35.39 11.45 -28.18
C SER A 14 36.07 11.29 -29.51
N VAL A 15 37.03 10.41 -29.57
CA VAL A 15 37.73 9.99 -30.78
C VAL A 15 37.11 8.70 -31.29
N LEU A 16 36.64 8.70 -32.52
CA LEU A 16 36.18 7.54 -33.28
C LEU A 16 37.39 6.90 -34.01
N GLY A 17 37.51 5.59 -33.94
CA GLY A 17 38.38 4.79 -34.80
C GLY A 17 37.65 3.53 -35.29
N PRO A 18 37.81 3.16 -36.55
CA PRO A 18 37.09 2.07 -37.19
C PRO A 18 37.92 0.79 -37.29
N VAL A 19 37.29 -0.38 -37.14
CA VAL A 19 37.84 -1.69 -37.61
C VAL A 19 36.60 -2.55 -37.83
N GLY A 20 36.33 -3.23 -38.91
CA GLY A 20 37.19 -3.98 -39.82
C GLY A 20 36.43 -5.28 -40.08
N LEU A 21 35.86 -5.39 -41.26
CA LEU A 21 35.04 -6.50 -41.79
C LEU A 21 35.97 -7.65 -42.24
N CYS A 22 35.67 -8.89 -41.80
CA CYS A 22 36.25 -10.09 -42.44
C CYS A 22 35.15 -11.16 -42.62
N CYS A 23 34.79 -11.35 -43.90
CA CYS A 23 34.07 -12.53 -44.42
C CYS A 23 35.04 -13.68 -44.61
N LEU A 24 34.62 -14.90 -44.30
CA LEU A 24 35.18 -16.13 -44.88
C LEU A 24 34.08 -17.15 -45.13
N LEU A 25 33.88 -17.41 -46.41
CA LEU A 25 33.10 -18.51 -46.98
C LEU A 25 33.94 -19.81 -46.92
N GLY A 26 33.30 -20.93 -46.66
CA GLY A 26 33.89 -22.26 -46.82
C GLY A 26 32.85 -23.28 -47.31
N LEU A 27 33.06 -23.76 -48.52
CA LEU A 27 32.21 -24.65 -49.32
C LEU A 27 32.17 -26.08 -48.79
N ALA A 28 31.07 -26.73 -49.15
CA ALA A 28 30.74 -28.15 -49.03
C ALA A 28 31.55 -29.10 -49.89
N THR A 29 31.69 -30.35 -49.49
CA THR A 29 31.84 -31.49 -50.39
C THR A 29 31.07 -32.71 -49.93
N LEU A 30 30.26 -33.24 -50.84
CA LEU A 30 29.56 -34.51 -50.78
C LEU A 30 30.46 -35.63 -51.20
N ALA A 31 30.40 -36.80 -50.56
CA ALA A 31 30.70 -38.10 -51.16
C ALA A 31 30.02 -39.20 -50.35
N GLY A 32 29.46 -40.14 -51.03
CA GLY A 32 28.46 -41.07 -50.78
C GLY A 32 28.91 -42.53 -50.78
N CYS A 33 27.92 -43.42 -50.56
CA CYS A 33 27.79 -44.86 -50.82
C CYS A 33 28.71 -45.80 -49.97
N ASP A 34 28.28 -46.85 -49.36
CA ASP A 34 27.50 -48.02 -49.69
C ASP A 34 27.42 -49.03 -48.52
N GLY A 35 26.32 -49.70 -48.41
CA GLY A 35 26.11 -51.12 -48.19
C GLY A 35 26.61 -51.86 -46.92
N GLY A 36 25.66 -52.42 -46.18
CA GLY A 36 25.96 -53.52 -45.26
C GLY A 36 24.94 -53.75 -44.15
N ALA A 37 23.87 -54.52 -44.41
CA ALA A 37 22.95 -54.98 -43.41
C ALA A 37 23.60 -55.95 -42.42
N LYS A 38 23.59 -55.65 -41.15
CA LYS A 38 23.72 -56.62 -40.05
C LYS A 38 22.71 -56.29 -38.95
N THR A 39 21.80 -57.25 -38.76
CA THR A 39 20.87 -57.27 -37.65
C THR A 39 21.60 -57.26 -36.32
N ALA A 40 21.35 -56.27 -35.49
CA ALA A 40 21.79 -56.24 -34.12
C ALA A 40 20.58 -55.95 -33.22
N SER A 41 20.48 -56.72 -32.20
CA SER A 41 19.43 -56.78 -31.15
C SER A 41 19.21 -55.39 -30.51
N ALA A 42 17.95 -54.96 -30.41
CA ALA A 42 17.57 -53.70 -29.75
C ALA A 42 17.77 -53.78 -28.26
N VAL A 43 18.69 -52.97 -27.76
CA VAL A 43 18.78 -52.58 -26.34
C VAL A 43 17.75 -51.45 -26.16
N PRO A 44 16.91 -51.44 -25.12
CA PRO A 44 15.95 -50.36 -24.91
C PRO A 44 16.70 -49.05 -24.60
N GLU A 45 16.54 -48.10 -25.50
CA GLU A 45 17.09 -46.75 -25.40
C GLU A 45 16.41 -46.02 -24.21
N LYS A 46 17.21 -45.59 -23.24
CA LYS A 46 16.79 -44.72 -22.11
C LYS A 46 16.16 -43.47 -22.72
N PRO A 47 14.95 -43.01 -22.31
CA PRO A 47 14.37 -41.81 -22.86
C PRO A 47 15.31 -40.65 -22.68
N ALA A 48 15.67 -40.00 -23.78
CA ALA A 48 16.46 -38.80 -23.80
C ALA A 48 15.79 -37.74 -22.89
N ALA A 49 16.55 -37.18 -21.96
CA ALA A 49 16.09 -36.09 -21.14
C ALA A 49 15.65 -34.96 -22.09
N VAL A 50 14.38 -34.59 -22.03
CA VAL A 50 13.84 -33.45 -22.73
C VAL A 50 14.64 -32.25 -22.23
N ALA A 51 15.50 -31.68 -23.07
CA ALA A 51 16.21 -30.44 -22.75
C ALA A 51 15.15 -29.40 -22.45
N SER A 52 15.11 -28.93 -21.19
CA SER A 52 14.25 -27.81 -20.81
C SER A 52 14.58 -26.63 -21.73
N ALA A 53 13.56 -26.07 -22.35
CA ALA A 53 13.72 -24.86 -23.16
C ALA A 53 14.49 -23.83 -22.34
N PRO A 54 15.43 -23.05 -22.97
CA PRO A 54 16.15 -22.02 -22.27
C PRO A 54 15.14 -21.08 -21.59
N ALA A 55 15.34 -20.84 -20.31
CA ALA A 55 14.51 -19.91 -19.54
C ALA A 55 14.46 -18.57 -20.28
N ALA A 56 13.27 -18.01 -20.44
CA ALA A 56 13.11 -16.69 -21.05
C ALA A 56 14.02 -15.69 -20.34
N PRO A 57 14.64 -14.73 -21.06
CA PRO A 57 15.49 -13.73 -20.43
C PRO A 57 14.72 -13.06 -19.30
N ARG A 58 15.32 -13.03 -18.11
CA ARG A 58 14.73 -12.39 -16.93
C ARG A 58 14.57 -10.90 -17.22
N ASP A 59 13.40 -10.33 -16.93
CA ASP A 59 13.19 -8.88 -17.01
C ASP A 59 14.23 -8.20 -16.07
N PRO A 60 15.12 -7.32 -16.59
CA PRO A 60 16.12 -6.67 -15.77
C PRO A 60 15.53 -5.78 -14.67
N PHE A 61 14.22 -5.55 -14.68
CA PHE A 61 13.50 -4.77 -13.69
C PHE A 61 12.75 -5.65 -12.66
N GLU A 62 12.81 -6.96 -12.80
CA GLU A 62 12.32 -7.85 -11.74
C GLU A 62 13.26 -7.75 -10.53
N PRO A 63 12.70 -7.52 -9.33
CA PRO A 63 13.50 -7.42 -8.12
C PRO A 63 14.21 -8.74 -7.84
N VAL A 64 15.44 -8.64 -7.36
CA VAL A 64 16.25 -9.81 -7.01
C VAL A 64 16.19 -10.04 -5.50
N GLN A 65 15.57 -11.15 -5.09
CA GLN A 65 15.61 -11.57 -3.69
C GLN A 65 17.06 -11.92 -3.31
N ARG A 66 17.58 -11.25 -2.28
CA ARG A 66 18.83 -11.63 -1.61
C ARG A 66 18.55 -12.74 -0.61
N PRO A 67 19.56 -13.57 -0.24
CA PRO A 67 19.38 -14.52 0.85
C PRO A 67 18.91 -13.82 2.13
N LEU A 68 17.83 -14.33 2.71
CA LEU A 68 17.30 -13.82 3.96
C LEU A 68 18.24 -14.19 5.12
N SER A 69 18.40 -13.30 6.08
CA SER A 69 19.05 -13.60 7.36
C SER A 69 18.29 -14.71 8.12
N ALA A 70 18.92 -15.34 9.10
CA ALA A 70 18.28 -16.35 9.94
C ALA A 70 17.04 -15.78 10.65
N ALA A 71 17.09 -14.53 11.10
CA ALA A 71 15.96 -13.83 11.70
C ALA A 71 14.81 -13.62 10.69
N ALA A 72 15.13 -13.16 9.47
CA ALA A 72 14.11 -12.96 8.43
C ALA A 72 13.47 -14.28 7.96
N GLN A 73 14.23 -15.37 7.88
CA GLN A 73 13.69 -16.71 7.60
C GLN A 73 12.71 -17.16 8.68
N LEU A 74 13.02 -16.93 9.96
CA LEU A 74 12.09 -17.17 11.06
C LEU A 74 10.85 -16.29 10.95
N GLY A 75 11.01 -14.99 10.73
CA GLY A 75 9.90 -14.08 10.54
C GLY A 75 8.96 -14.54 9.42
N LYS A 76 9.53 -15.06 8.33
CA LYS A 76 8.76 -15.60 7.20
C LYS A 76 7.89 -16.80 7.58
N VAL A 77 8.43 -17.76 8.32
CA VAL A 77 7.63 -18.91 8.76
C VAL A 77 6.63 -18.55 9.84
N MET A 78 6.97 -17.62 10.74
CA MET A 78 6.07 -17.09 11.76
C MET A 78 4.91 -16.30 11.16
N PHE A 79 5.14 -15.55 10.10
CA PHE A 79 4.13 -14.72 9.42
C PHE A 79 2.93 -15.52 8.90
N VAL A 80 3.14 -16.78 8.54
CA VAL A 80 2.11 -17.69 8.02
C VAL A 80 1.66 -18.75 9.03
N ASP A 81 2.21 -18.75 10.25
CA ASP A 81 1.89 -19.75 11.25
C ASP A 81 0.65 -19.41 12.07
N ALA A 82 -0.46 -20.07 11.76
CA ALA A 82 -1.72 -19.89 12.47
C ALA A 82 -1.65 -20.28 13.96
N ARG A 83 -0.74 -21.17 14.36
CA ARG A 83 -0.56 -21.59 15.78
C ARG A 83 -0.13 -20.46 16.70
N LEU A 84 0.40 -19.37 16.14
CA LEU A 84 0.78 -18.18 16.91
C LEU A 84 -0.40 -17.36 17.39
N SER A 85 -1.63 -17.64 16.93
CA SER A 85 -2.82 -16.98 17.47
C SER A 85 -3.40 -17.72 18.69
N GLY A 86 -4.21 -17.04 19.48
CA GLY A 86 -4.96 -17.63 20.59
C GLY A 86 -5.93 -18.72 20.14
N SER A 87 -6.53 -18.55 18.96
CA SER A 87 -7.40 -19.56 18.33
C SER A 87 -6.66 -20.73 17.68
N GLY A 88 -5.36 -20.57 17.37
CA GLY A 88 -4.60 -21.50 16.55
C GLY A 88 -5.04 -21.56 15.07
N LYS A 89 -5.86 -20.60 14.59
CA LYS A 89 -6.51 -20.65 13.27
C LYS A 89 -6.22 -19.43 12.38
N MET A 90 -5.54 -18.41 12.88
CA MET A 90 -5.20 -17.21 12.11
C MET A 90 -3.73 -16.84 12.26
N SER A 91 -3.16 -16.30 11.21
CA SER A 91 -1.79 -15.80 11.15
C SER A 91 -1.76 -14.36 10.68
N CYS A 92 -0.58 -13.72 10.61
CA CYS A 92 -0.44 -12.40 10.00
C CYS A 92 -0.99 -12.39 8.56
N ALA A 93 -0.70 -13.45 7.78
CA ALA A 93 -1.16 -13.59 6.41
C ALA A 93 -2.69 -13.71 6.27
N THR A 94 -3.43 -14.02 7.34
CA THR A 94 -4.90 -14.06 7.30
C THR A 94 -5.49 -12.68 7.00
N CYS A 95 -4.92 -11.62 7.56
CA CYS A 95 -5.35 -10.24 7.35
C CYS A 95 -4.42 -9.47 6.39
N HIS A 96 -3.16 -9.90 6.27
CA HIS A 96 -2.13 -9.32 5.40
C HIS A 96 -1.72 -10.32 4.31
N ASP A 97 -2.63 -10.55 3.36
CA ASP A 97 -2.44 -11.56 2.31
C ASP A 97 -1.36 -11.12 1.29
N PRO A 98 -0.31 -11.93 1.10
CA PRO A 98 0.72 -11.66 0.09
C PRO A 98 0.15 -11.48 -1.34
N GLY A 99 -0.93 -12.20 -1.68
CA GLY A 99 -1.63 -12.09 -2.95
C GLY A 99 -2.38 -10.78 -3.14
N HIS A 100 -2.63 -10.03 -2.05
CA HIS A 100 -3.32 -8.74 -2.05
C HIS A 100 -2.40 -7.61 -1.55
N ALA A 101 -1.14 -7.61 -1.99
CA ALA A 101 -0.13 -6.63 -1.60
C ALA A 101 0.04 -6.51 -0.08
N TYR A 102 -0.07 -7.62 0.64
CA TYR A 102 -0.06 -7.68 2.11
C TYR A 102 -1.12 -6.78 2.77
N GLY A 103 -2.22 -6.58 2.08
CA GLY A 103 -3.45 -5.97 2.60
C GLY A 103 -4.55 -7.04 2.79
N PRO A 104 -5.79 -6.62 3.10
CA PRO A 104 -6.89 -7.56 3.36
C PRO A 104 -7.29 -8.32 2.08
N PRO A 105 -7.62 -9.64 2.19
CA PRO A 105 -8.00 -10.47 1.05
C PRO A 105 -9.44 -10.23 0.55
N ASN A 106 -10.25 -9.51 1.33
CA ASN A 106 -11.68 -9.31 1.11
C ASN A 106 -12.08 -7.83 1.17
N ASP A 107 -13.37 -7.54 1.14
CA ASP A 107 -13.96 -6.20 1.12
C ASP A 107 -14.54 -5.76 2.47
N LEU A 108 -14.29 -6.53 3.55
CA LEU A 108 -14.73 -6.13 4.88
C LEU A 108 -14.10 -4.78 5.29
N ALA A 109 -14.90 -3.93 5.89
CA ALA A 109 -14.44 -2.65 6.42
C ALA A 109 -13.29 -2.83 7.42
N VAL A 110 -13.46 -3.80 8.33
CA VAL A 110 -12.47 -4.27 9.29
C VAL A 110 -12.41 -5.80 9.27
N GLN A 111 -11.26 -6.37 9.53
CA GLN A 111 -11.13 -7.83 9.56
C GLN A 111 -11.67 -8.42 10.85
N LEU A 112 -12.05 -9.70 10.80
CA LEU A 112 -12.53 -10.46 11.95
C LEU A 112 -11.37 -11.27 12.55
N GLY A 113 -11.33 -11.34 13.87
CA GLY A 113 -10.30 -12.06 14.61
C GLY A 113 -10.81 -12.61 15.94
N GLY A 114 -9.92 -12.65 16.93
CA GLY A 114 -10.21 -13.18 18.25
C GLY A 114 -10.24 -14.70 18.31
N GLY A 115 -10.58 -15.23 19.47
CA GLY A 115 -10.65 -16.68 19.72
C GLY A 115 -11.73 -17.40 18.93
N ASP A 116 -12.81 -16.70 18.61
CA ASP A 116 -13.97 -17.18 17.83
C ASP A 116 -13.88 -16.89 16.33
N LEU A 117 -12.89 -16.09 15.90
CA LEU A 117 -12.72 -15.58 14.54
C LEU A 117 -13.91 -14.72 14.05
N ALA A 118 -14.69 -14.18 14.97
CA ALA A 118 -15.87 -13.38 14.70
C ALA A 118 -15.81 -11.99 15.34
N SER A 119 -14.79 -11.73 16.16
CA SER A 119 -14.58 -10.43 16.80
C SER A 119 -14.09 -9.39 15.79
N PRO A 120 -14.84 -8.30 15.53
CA PRO A 120 -14.42 -7.31 14.56
C PRO A 120 -13.25 -6.45 15.05
N GLY A 121 -12.33 -6.15 14.15
CA GLY A 121 -11.32 -5.11 14.36
C GLY A 121 -11.93 -3.73 14.53
N THR A 122 -11.11 -2.76 14.91
CA THR A 122 -11.54 -1.36 15.10
C THR A 122 -11.18 -0.47 13.91
N ARG A 123 -10.19 -0.88 13.12
CA ARG A 123 -9.66 -0.13 11.97
C ARG A 123 -9.42 -1.04 10.78
N ALA A 124 -9.48 -0.47 9.58
CA ALA A 124 -9.14 -1.16 8.34
C ALA A 124 -7.67 -1.59 8.33
N VAL A 125 -7.42 -2.80 7.85
CA VAL A 125 -6.06 -3.37 7.78
C VAL A 125 -5.25 -2.65 6.70
N PRO A 126 -4.10 -2.02 7.04
CA PRO A 126 -3.22 -1.40 6.06
C PRO A 126 -2.40 -2.46 5.31
N SER A 127 -1.95 -2.13 4.10
CA SER A 127 -0.89 -2.92 3.44
C SER A 127 0.41 -2.85 4.23
N LEU A 128 1.15 -3.96 4.29
CA LEU A 128 2.50 -3.99 4.86
C LEU A 128 3.59 -3.68 3.82
N ARG A 129 3.24 -3.48 2.55
CA ARG A 129 4.23 -3.06 1.55
C ARG A 129 4.76 -1.66 1.83
N TYR A 130 6.04 -1.45 1.48
CA TYR A 130 6.69 -0.14 1.51
C TYR A 130 6.73 0.51 2.90
N LYS A 131 7.10 -0.29 3.90
CA LYS A 131 7.25 0.18 5.29
C LYS A 131 8.71 0.41 5.69
N ASP A 132 9.64 -0.04 4.87
CA ASP A 132 11.09 -0.04 5.10
C ASP A 132 11.70 1.36 5.28
N THR A 133 11.07 2.39 4.74
CA THR A 133 11.53 3.78 4.83
C THR A 133 10.67 4.68 5.72
N THR A 134 9.70 4.10 6.43
CA THR A 134 8.85 4.87 7.34
C THR A 134 9.67 5.39 8.52
N PRO A 135 9.77 6.73 8.73
CA PRO A 135 10.50 7.28 9.87
C PRO A 135 9.75 7.01 11.20
N PRO A 136 10.41 7.03 12.35
CA PRO A 136 9.73 7.07 13.64
C PRO A 136 8.77 8.27 13.72
N TYR A 137 7.73 8.14 14.55
CA TYR A 137 6.78 9.24 14.76
C TYR A 137 7.46 10.45 15.42
N ALA A 138 7.10 11.63 14.92
CA ALA A 138 7.41 12.91 15.55
C ALA A 138 6.23 13.88 15.35
N ASP A 139 5.99 14.75 16.34
CA ASP A 139 4.99 15.84 16.25
C ASP A 139 5.39 16.90 15.21
N LEU A 140 6.67 17.04 14.97
CA LEU A 140 7.28 17.93 13.98
C LEU A 140 8.28 17.13 13.13
N LEU A 141 7.77 16.47 12.12
CA LEU A 141 8.55 15.80 11.09
C LEU A 141 8.67 16.74 9.89
N ASP A 142 9.88 16.89 9.37
CA ASP A 142 10.11 17.61 8.11
C ASP A 142 9.41 16.90 6.96
N ASN A 143 8.67 17.65 6.15
CA ASN A 143 8.01 17.11 4.97
C ASN A 143 9.07 16.81 3.88
N PRO A 144 9.02 15.64 3.23
CA PRO A 144 9.97 15.26 2.18
C PRO A 144 9.93 16.17 0.95
N ASP A 145 8.92 17.01 0.79
CA ASP A 145 8.86 18.04 -0.27
C ASP A 145 9.83 19.19 -0.05
N GLY A 146 10.36 19.36 1.17
CA GLY A 146 11.33 20.37 1.55
C GLY A 146 10.80 21.82 1.61
N VAL A 147 9.48 22.03 1.48
CA VAL A 147 8.83 23.34 1.46
C VAL A 147 7.64 23.47 2.40
N SER A 148 6.94 22.38 2.69
CA SER A 148 5.82 22.36 3.63
C SER A 148 6.29 22.50 5.07
N VAL A 149 5.46 23.12 5.91
CA VAL A 149 5.75 23.30 7.33
C VAL A 149 5.82 21.92 8.01
N PRO A 150 6.81 21.66 8.88
CA PRO A 150 6.87 20.43 9.67
C PRO A 150 5.59 20.22 10.48
N GLY A 151 5.12 18.97 10.52
CA GLY A 151 3.89 18.56 11.21
C GLY A 151 3.99 17.15 11.76
N PRO A 152 2.91 16.62 12.35
CA PRO A 152 2.91 15.23 12.84
C PRO A 152 3.14 14.26 11.68
N GLY A 153 4.10 13.36 11.86
CA GLY A 153 4.48 12.43 10.79
C GLY A 153 5.20 11.19 11.30
N GLY A 154 5.33 10.17 10.44
CA GLY A 154 6.05 8.94 10.75
C GLY A 154 5.29 7.92 11.59
N GLY A 155 5.99 6.96 12.19
CA GLY A 155 5.46 5.87 13.00
C GLY A 155 4.66 4.82 12.22
N PHE A 156 4.25 3.76 12.87
CA PHE A 156 3.46 2.66 12.31
C PHE A 156 2.05 2.64 12.93
N ALA A 157 1.12 1.86 12.36
CA ALA A 157 -0.33 1.95 12.53
C ALA A 157 -0.92 3.25 11.97
N TRP A 158 -2.27 3.37 12.00
CA TRP A 158 -2.98 4.55 11.49
C TRP A 158 -2.76 5.81 12.33
N ASP A 159 -2.29 5.65 13.57
CA ASP A 159 -2.05 6.70 14.56
C ASP A 159 -0.58 6.85 14.96
N GLY A 160 0.34 6.13 14.31
CA GLY A 160 1.77 6.26 14.55
C GLY A 160 2.29 5.78 15.91
N ARG A 161 1.47 5.03 16.67
CA ARG A 161 1.79 4.62 18.05
C ARG A 161 2.98 3.66 18.20
N ALA A 162 3.42 3.05 17.11
CA ALA A 162 4.61 2.20 17.10
C ALA A 162 5.75 2.88 16.36
N ALA A 163 6.95 2.86 16.94
CA ALA A 163 8.13 3.52 16.36
C ALA A 163 8.81 2.68 15.28
N THR A 164 8.74 1.35 15.38
CA THR A 164 9.32 0.38 14.44
C THR A 164 8.32 -0.70 14.08
N LEU A 165 8.63 -1.52 13.08
CA LEU A 165 7.83 -2.70 12.74
C LEU A 165 7.87 -3.74 13.86
N ALA A 166 8.99 -3.83 14.61
CA ALA A 166 9.09 -4.70 15.78
C ALA A 166 8.18 -4.25 16.91
N ASP A 167 8.02 -2.92 17.12
CA ASP A 167 7.11 -2.35 18.12
C ASP A 167 5.65 -2.45 17.66
N GLN A 168 5.40 -2.54 16.36
CA GLN A 168 4.04 -2.70 15.82
C GLN A 168 3.53 -4.14 15.98
N ALA A 169 4.38 -5.14 15.82
CA ALA A 169 3.98 -6.55 15.82
C ALA A 169 3.30 -7.04 17.13
N PRO A 170 3.66 -6.56 18.35
CA PRO A 170 2.92 -6.86 19.58
C PRO A 170 1.43 -6.51 19.54
N ILE A 171 1.06 -5.44 18.81
CA ILE A 171 -0.32 -4.95 18.76
C ILE A 171 -1.27 -6.04 18.28
N PRO A 172 -1.17 -6.58 17.05
CA PRO A 172 -2.05 -7.64 16.58
C PRO A 172 -1.83 -8.97 17.32
N LEU A 173 -0.61 -9.27 17.76
CA LEU A 173 -0.34 -10.52 18.48
C LEU A 173 -1.14 -10.64 19.77
N LEU A 174 -1.30 -9.54 20.53
CA LEU A 174 -1.92 -9.52 21.86
C LEU A 174 -3.36 -8.99 21.85
N ALA A 175 -3.81 -8.29 20.79
CA ALA A 175 -5.15 -7.75 20.72
C ALA A 175 -6.23 -8.84 20.77
N PRO A 176 -7.21 -8.77 21.70
CA PRO A 176 -8.24 -9.80 21.89
C PRO A 176 -9.10 -10.03 20.65
N ASN A 177 -9.30 -9.00 19.83
CA ASN A 177 -10.09 -9.02 18.59
C ASN A 177 -9.24 -9.25 17.33
N GLU A 178 -7.94 -9.52 17.48
CA GLU A 178 -7.03 -9.89 16.39
C GLU A 178 -6.46 -11.29 16.68
N MET A 179 -5.16 -11.46 16.93
CA MET A 179 -4.59 -12.79 17.18
C MET A 179 -4.89 -13.36 18.58
N GLY A 180 -5.32 -12.54 19.53
CA GLY A 180 -5.96 -12.97 20.77
C GLY A 180 -5.09 -13.80 21.73
N ASN A 181 -3.78 -13.58 21.74
CA ASN A 181 -2.90 -14.22 22.74
C ASN A 181 -3.07 -13.53 24.09
N THR A 182 -3.00 -14.32 25.16
CA THR A 182 -3.23 -13.83 26.52
C THR A 182 -2.03 -13.07 27.09
N SER A 183 -0.82 -13.31 26.57
CA SER A 183 0.42 -12.66 27.00
C SER A 183 1.57 -12.91 26.00
N GLU A 184 2.66 -12.17 26.16
CA GLU A 184 3.93 -12.45 25.48
C GLU A 184 4.44 -13.88 25.76
N ALA A 185 4.32 -14.32 27.01
CA ALA A 185 4.73 -15.67 27.41
C ALA A 185 3.91 -16.76 26.71
N ASP A 186 2.62 -16.53 26.45
CA ASP A 186 1.77 -17.44 25.66
C ASP A 186 2.28 -17.58 24.21
N VAL A 187 2.62 -16.47 23.57
CA VAL A 187 3.24 -16.48 22.21
C VAL A 187 4.56 -17.27 22.22
N ILE A 188 5.42 -17.01 23.20
CA ILE A 188 6.73 -17.67 23.30
C ILE A 188 6.61 -19.16 23.61
N GLN A 189 5.63 -19.56 24.42
CA GLN A 189 5.36 -20.98 24.65
C GLN A 189 4.96 -21.70 23.35
N LYS A 190 4.19 -21.05 22.49
CA LYS A 190 3.81 -21.58 21.16
C LYS A 190 5.04 -21.73 20.26
N ILE A 191 5.92 -20.72 20.22
CA ILE A 191 7.18 -20.77 19.46
C ILE A 191 8.08 -21.89 19.99
N ARG A 192 8.28 -21.98 21.33
CA ARG A 192 9.12 -22.98 22.00
C ARG A 192 8.67 -24.41 21.71
N ASN A 193 7.36 -24.62 21.60
CA ASN A 193 6.76 -25.94 21.31
C ASN A 193 6.52 -26.15 19.81
N GLY A 194 6.81 -25.14 18.99
CA GLY A 194 6.59 -25.18 17.55
C GLY A 194 7.74 -25.82 16.76
N PRO A 195 7.56 -26.05 15.46
CA PRO A 195 8.51 -26.78 14.62
C PRO A 195 9.79 -26.01 14.32
N TYR A 196 9.84 -24.70 14.58
CA TYR A 196 11.01 -23.86 14.34
C TYR A 196 11.72 -23.40 15.64
N ALA A 197 11.42 -24.05 16.77
CA ALA A 197 12.07 -23.75 18.06
C ALA A 197 13.60 -23.83 17.99
N GLU A 198 14.13 -24.83 17.27
CA GLU A 198 15.57 -24.99 17.11
C GLU A 198 16.16 -23.90 16.22
N GLN A 199 15.48 -23.53 15.12
CA GLN A 199 15.89 -22.38 14.28
C GLN A 199 15.88 -21.08 15.08
N PHE A 200 14.94 -20.94 16.03
CA PHE A 200 14.87 -19.78 16.93
C PHE A 200 16.07 -19.72 17.85
N ARG A 201 16.50 -20.89 18.42
CA ARG A 201 17.75 -20.97 19.22
C ARG A 201 18.99 -20.67 18.38
N GLN A 202 19.04 -21.16 17.15
CA GLN A 202 20.16 -20.89 16.25
C GLN A 202 20.30 -19.42 15.90
N ALA A 203 19.18 -18.71 15.70
CA ALA A 203 19.18 -17.30 15.36
C ALA A 203 19.50 -16.38 16.55
N PHE A 204 19.02 -16.73 17.76
CA PHE A 204 19.04 -15.83 18.91
C PHE A 204 19.76 -16.36 20.14
N GLY A 205 20.35 -17.54 20.03
CA GLY A 205 21.13 -18.20 21.10
C GLY A 205 20.36 -19.31 21.83
N ALA A 206 21.10 -20.28 22.33
CA ALA A 206 20.55 -21.51 22.96
C ALA A 206 19.61 -21.21 24.14
N GLN A 207 19.88 -20.12 24.87
CA GLN A 207 19.16 -19.72 26.09
C GLN A 207 18.03 -18.70 25.81
N VAL A 208 17.65 -18.47 24.53
CA VAL A 208 16.68 -17.45 24.16
C VAL A 208 15.33 -17.60 24.87
N PHE A 209 14.93 -18.80 25.24
CA PHE A 209 13.66 -19.08 25.93
C PHE A 209 13.70 -18.97 27.46
N ASP A 210 14.87 -18.64 28.06
CA ASP A 210 14.98 -18.49 29.50
C ASP A 210 14.32 -17.23 30.02
N ASP A 211 14.21 -16.22 29.19
CA ASP A 211 13.48 -14.95 29.44
C ASP A 211 12.39 -14.76 28.39
N PRO A 212 11.11 -14.99 28.72
CA PRO A 212 10.00 -14.87 27.77
C PRO A 212 9.86 -13.47 27.15
N HIS A 213 10.14 -12.41 27.89
CA HIS A 213 10.03 -11.05 27.36
C HIS A 213 11.11 -10.78 26.30
N LYS A 214 12.37 -11.16 26.58
CA LYS A 214 13.44 -11.03 25.60
C LYS A 214 13.19 -11.92 24.38
N ALA A 215 12.68 -13.15 24.57
CA ALA A 215 12.30 -14.02 23.47
C ALA A 215 11.19 -13.38 22.60
N PHE A 216 10.21 -12.74 23.22
CA PHE A 216 9.14 -12.03 22.50
C PHE A 216 9.69 -10.87 21.67
N MET A 217 10.59 -10.06 22.22
CA MET A 217 11.26 -9.00 21.47
C MET A 217 12.08 -9.55 20.28
N GLN A 218 12.70 -10.73 20.42
CA GLN A 218 13.39 -11.39 19.31
C GLN A 218 12.40 -11.91 18.25
N ALA A 219 11.23 -12.40 18.67
CA ALA A 219 10.19 -12.85 17.75
C ALA A 219 9.64 -11.68 16.91
N THR A 220 9.37 -10.54 17.54
CA THR A 220 8.91 -9.33 16.82
C THR A 220 10.00 -8.76 15.91
N SER A 221 11.27 -8.81 16.36
CA SER A 221 12.43 -8.44 15.52
C SER A 221 12.56 -9.36 14.29
N ALA A 222 12.26 -10.64 14.42
CA ALA A 222 12.25 -11.58 13.29
C ALA A 222 11.15 -11.22 12.26
N LEU A 223 9.95 -10.88 12.73
CA LEU A 223 8.87 -10.39 11.86
C LEU A 223 9.23 -9.08 11.13
N GLN A 224 9.93 -8.16 11.82
CA GLN A 224 10.47 -6.97 11.20
C GLN A 224 11.53 -7.32 10.15
N ALA A 225 12.50 -8.18 10.48
CA ALA A 225 13.57 -8.58 9.56
C ALA A 225 12.98 -9.18 8.27
N TYR A 226 11.94 -10.01 8.37
CA TYR A 226 11.24 -10.54 7.20
C TYR A 226 10.66 -9.44 6.33
N GLN A 227 9.97 -8.45 6.91
CA GLN A 227 9.39 -7.35 6.17
C GLN A 227 10.43 -6.42 5.52
N LEU A 228 11.62 -6.29 6.12
CA LEU A 228 12.68 -5.44 5.59
C LEU A 228 13.55 -6.14 4.54
N GLU A 229 13.70 -7.46 4.61
CA GLU A 229 14.63 -8.21 3.75
C GLU A 229 13.95 -8.91 2.57
N ASP A 230 12.67 -9.31 2.71
CA ASP A 230 11.97 -9.99 1.62
C ASP A 230 11.44 -8.96 0.62
N VAL A 231 11.94 -9.07 -0.61
CA VAL A 231 11.64 -8.13 -1.70
C VAL A 231 10.16 -8.02 -2.04
N SER A 232 9.34 -8.98 -1.64
CA SER A 232 7.89 -8.93 -1.88
C SER A 232 7.18 -7.80 -1.11
N PHE A 233 7.81 -7.24 -0.06
CA PHE A 233 7.29 -6.08 0.65
C PHE A 233 7.63 -4.74 0.00
N HIS A 234 8.63 -4.69 -0.88
CA HIS A 234 9.08 -3.45 -1.56
C HIS A 234 9.56 -3.73 -2.99
N PRO A 235 8.69 -4.32 -3.85
CA PRO A 235 9.12 -4.83 -5.16
C PRO A 235 9.44 -3.75 -6.20
N TYR A 236 8.83 -2.56 -6.15
CA TYR A 236 9.00 -1.48 -7.11
C TYR A 236 8.84 -1.92 -8.57
N THR A 237 7.77 -2.66 -8.86
CA THR A 237 7.50 -3.28 -10.16
C THR A 237 6.27 -2.72 -10.87
N SER A 238 5.81 -1.54 -10.47
CA SER A 238 4.65 -0.91 -11.08
C SER A 238 4.96 -0.29 -12.45
N LYS A 239 3.92 0.05 -13.21
CA LYS A 239 4.08 0.82 -14.45
C LYS A 239 4.71 2.18 -14.18
N PHE A 240 4.33 2.82 -13.06
CA PHE A 240 4.91 4.09 -12.65
C PHE A 240 6.43 3.99 -12.39
N ASP A 241 6.92 2.89 -11.80
CA ASP A 241 8.36 2.70 -11.59
C ASP A 241 9.13 2.66 -12.91
N ARG A 242 8.54 2.07 -13.94
CA ARG A 242 9.12 2.06 -15.28
C ARG A 242 9.09 3.45 -15.92
N TYR A 243 8.00 4.18 -15.75
CA TYR A 243 7.84 5.56 -16.22
C TYR A 243 8.87 6.49 -15.56
N ALA A 244 8.91 6.52 -14.23
CA ALA A 244 9.82 7.37 -13.47
C ALA A 244 11.30 7.04 -13.73
N GLY A 245 11.61 5.77 -13.95
CA GLY A 245 12.95 5.30 -14.29
C GLY A 245 13.30 5.38 -15.78
N ASN A 246 12.42 5.94 -16.62
CA ASN A 246 12.58 6.01 -18.10
C ASN A 246 12.91 4.63 -18.71
N LYS A 247 12.16 3.59 -18.29
CA LYS A 247 12.39 2.20 -18.69
C LYS A 247 11.40 1.75 -19.75
N ILE A 248 11.79 0.73 -20.53
CA ILE A 248 10.91 0.13 -21.56
C ILE A 248 9.58 -0.30 -20.94
N GLY A 249 8.47 0.02 -21.60
CA GLY A 249 7.10 -0.26 -21.13
C GLY A 249 6.55 0.72 -20.11
N GLY A 250 7.32 1.76 -19.73
CA GLY A 250 6.87 2.79 -18.77
C GLY A 250 6.07 3.94 -19.39
N THR A 251 5.77 3.94 -20.69
CA THR A 251 5.00 5.01 -21.32
C THR A 251 3.58 5.06 -20.74
N LEU A 252 3.21 6.22 -20.21
CA LEU A 252 1.84 6.46 -19.75
C LEU A 252 0.91 6.67 -20.95
N THR A 253 -0.31 6.17 -20.88
CA THR A 253 -1.38 6.53 -21.82
C THR A 253 -1.76 8.00 -21.66
N ALA A 254 -2.53 8.55 -22.59
CA ALA A 254 -2.99 9.93 -22.49
C ALA A 254 -3.84 10.16 -21.23
N ALA A 255 -4.71 9.19 -20.88
CA ALA A 255 -5.52 9.24 -19.66
C ALA A 255 -4.67 9.19 -18.38
N GLU A 256 -3.71 8.27 -18.29
CA GLU A 256 -2.80 8.17 -17.16
C GLU A 256 -1.96 9.44 -16.97
N ALA A 257 -1.49 10.03 -18.09
CA ALA A 257 -0.72 11.28 -18.06
C ALA A 257 -1.59 12.49 -17.66
N ARG A 258 -2.88 12.53 -18.07
CA ARG A 258 -3.82 13.54 -17.58
C ARG A 258 -4.09 13.34 -16.09
N GLY A 259 -4.30 12.09 -15.64
CA GLY A 259 -4.48 11.75 -14.22
C GLY A 259 -3.30 12.16 -13.34
N LEU A 260 -2.06 11.95 -13.80
CA LEU A 260 -0.87 12.43 -13.11
C LEU A 260 -0.87 13.96 -12.97
N ARG A 261 -1.32 14.69 -14.00
CA ARG A 261 -1.44 16.15 -13.92
C ARG A 261 -2.51 16.58 -12.91
N VAL A 262 -3.66 15.92 -12.88
CA VAL A 262 -4.73 16.19 -11.89
C VAL A 262 -4.20 15.91 -10.49
N PHE A 263 -3.50 14.80 -10.28
CA PHE A 263 -2.90 14.40 -9.01
C PHE A 263 -1.97 15.49 -8.45
N SER A 264 -1.18 16.12 -9.32
CA SER A 264 -0.14 17.10 -8.95
C SER A 264 -0.64 18.56 -8.95
N ASN A 265 -1.82 18.83 -9.53
CA ASN A 265 -2.27 20.20 -9.73
C ASN A 265 -2.92 20.77 -8.44
N PRO A 266 -2.31 21.82 -7.81
CA PRO A 266 -2.80 22.39 -6.57
C PRO A 266 -4.15 23.12 -6.71
N GLN A 267 -4.66 23.30 -7.92
CA GLN A 267 -5.97 23.95 -8.19
C GLN A 267 -7.10 22.94 -8.45
N THR A 268 -6.77 21.64 -8.51
CA THR A 268 -7.75 20.57 -8.78
C THR A 268 -7.63 19.42 -7.78
N GLY A 269 -6.85 18.39 -8.10
CA GLY A 269 -6.68 17.21 -7.24
C GLY A 269 -5.82 17.45 -6.01
N ASN A 270 -4.70 18.15 -6.17
CA ASN A 270 -3.72 18.45 -5.11
C ASN A 270 -3.30 17.26 -4.25
N CYS A 271 -3.41 16.04 -4.78
CA CYS A 271 -3.14 14.81 -4.01
C CYS A 271 -1.68 14.71 -3.57
N ALA A 272 -0.78 15.29 -4.38
CA ALA A 272 0.66 15.30 -4.15
C ALA A 272 1.08 16.11 -2.90
N SER A 273 0.19 16.92 -2.32
CA SER A 273 0.46 17.67 -1.07
C SER A 273 0.65 16.76 0.14
N CYS A 274 -0.08 15.63 0.21
CA CYS A 274 0.04 14.63 1.28
C CYS A 274 0.61 13.30 0.73
N HIS A 275 0.35 13.01 -0.55
CA HIS A 275 0.85 11.82 -1.24
C HIS A 275 2.03 12.17 -2.13
N TYR A 276 3.12 12.61 -1.52
CA TYR A 276 4.32 13.08 -2.20
C TYR A 276 4.82 12.10 -3.26
N GLN A 277 4.99 12.61 -4.48
CA GLN A 277 5.35 11.80 -5.66
C GLN A 277 6.83 11.90 -6.06
N GLY A 278 7.63 12.62 -5.30
CA GLY A 278 9.06 12.73 -5.53
C GLY A 278 9.81 11.45 -5.19
N ALA A 279 11.06 11.38 -5.60
CA ALA A 279 11.92 10.26 -5.24
C ALA A 279 12.05 10.15 -3.72
N GLY A 280 11.98 8.93 -3.22
CA GLY A 280 12.24 8.63 -1.83
C GLY A 280 13.71 8.78 -1.46
N LEU A 281 14.03 8.55 -0.19
CA LEU A 281 15.40 8.56 0.30
C LEU A 281 16.28 7.59 -0.52
N ASN A 282 17.54 7.97 -0.75
CA ASN A 282 18.53 7.19 -1.48
C ASN A 282 18.15 6.89 -2.95
N GLY A 283 17.30 7.70 -3.58
CA GLY A 283 16.88 7.52 -4.96
C GLY A 283 15.87 6.38 -5.17
N ALA A 284 15.22 5.89 -4.11
CA ALA A 284 14.11 4.97 -4.23
C ALA A 284 12.95 5.61 -5.02
N SER A 285 12.15 4.78 -5.68
CA SER A 285 10.96 5.26 -6.38
C SER A 285 9.96 5.86 -5.40
N ALA A 286 9.14 6.81 -5.87
CA ALA A 286 8.15 7.51 -5.05
C ALA A 286 7.25 6.58 -4.26
N LEU A 287 7.02 6.86 -2.99
CA LEU A 287 6.13 6.10 -2.12
C LEU A 287 4.69 6.61 -2.15
N PHE A 288 4.46 7.79 -2.68
CA PHE A 288 3.14 8.45 -2.67
C PHE A 288 2.58 8.58 -1.25
N THR A 289 3.42 9.04 -0.34
CA THR A 289 3.13 9.48 1.01
C THR A 289 4.25 10.40 1.48
N ASP A 290 3.91 11.40 2.25
CA ASP A 290 4.84 12.23 3.01
C ASP A 290 4.92 11.81 4.48
N PHE A 291 4.20 10.72 4.84
CA PHE A 291 4.04 10.19 6.19
C PHE A 291 3.31 11.12 7.16
N SER A 292 2.69 12.21 6.69
CA SER A 292 1.93 13.16 7.49
C SER A 292 0.63 12.57 8.06
N TYR A 293 -0.04 13.35 8.90
CA TYR A 293 -1.33 13.05 9.50
C TYR A 293 -2.32 14.15 9.19
N GLU A 294 -3.53 13.76 8.72
CA GLU A 294 -4.55 14.70 8.32
C GLU A 294 -5.93 14.32 8.87
N ALA A 295 -6.71 15.34 9.23
CA ALA A 295 -8.10 15.20 9.64
C ALA A 295 -9.02 15.47 8.45
N ILE A 296 -9.25 14.47 7.59
CA ILE A 296 -10.02 14.66 6.35
C ILE A 296 -11.53 14.50 6.52
N GLY A 297 -12.01 14.22 7.73
CA GLY A 297 -13.44 14.14 8.04
C GLY A 297 -14.15 12.96 7.38
N VAL A 298 -13.53 11.78 7.35
CA VAL A 298 -14.17 10.55 6.84
C VAL A 298 -15.50 10.30 7.56
N PRO A 299 -16.59 9.91 6.85
CA PRO A 299 -17.86 9.61 7.48
C PRO A 299 -17.75 8.45 8.48
N ARG A 300 -18.56 8.47 9.50
CA ARG A 300 -18.64 7.41 10.50
C ARG A 300 -19.06 6.09 9.87
N ASN A 301 -18.23 5.07 9.98
CA ASN A 301 -18.60 3.74 9.54
C ASN A 301 -19.35 2.97 10.62
N ARG A 302 -20.64 2.72 10.39
CA ARG A 302 -21.52 2.03 11.34
C ARG A 302 -21.44 0.51 11.24
N GLU A 303 -20.67 -0.05 10.32
CA GLU A 303 -20.34 -1.48 10.27
C GLU A 303 -19.37 -1.86 11.39
N ILE A 304 -18.60 -0.91 11.90
CA ILE A 304 -17.71 -1.11 13.03
C ILE A 304 -18.55 -1.13 14.31
N ALA A 305 -18.50 -2.24 15.06
CA ALA A 305 -19.33 -2.45 16.26
C ALA A 305 -19.17 -1.34 17.29
N ALA A 306 -17.94 -0.86 17.54
CA ALA A 306 -17.69 0.24 18.48
C ALA A 306 -18.39 1.54 18.06
N ASN A 307 -18.60 1.77 16.78
CA ASN A 307 -19.26 2.96 16.24
C ASN A 307 -20.80 2.93 16.39
N GLN A 308 -21.38 1.85 16.91
CA GLN A 308 -22.79 1.82 17.31
C GLN A 308 -23.05 2.65 18.59
N ASP A 309 -22.05 2.82 19.46
CA ASP A 309 -22.13 3.80 20.55
C ASP A 309 -21.85 5.20 20.01
N ALA A 310 -22.85 6.07 20.08
CA ALA A 310 -22.74 7.46 19.62
C ALA A 310 -21.69 8.30 20.38
N ARG A 311 -21.20 7.81 21.51
CA ARG A 311 -20.15 8.47 22.33
C ARG A 311 -18.74 7.97 21.98
N HIS A 312 -18.64 6.85 21.28
CA HIS A 312 -17.37 6.33 20.81
C HIS A 312 -16.89 7.15 19.61
N PHE A 313 -15.64 7.60 19.64
CA PHE A 313 -14.96 8.24 18.51
C PHE A 313 -13.55 7.72 18.42
N ASP A 314 -13.14 7.30 17.24
CA ASP A 314 -11.73 7.10 16.92
C ASP A 314 -11.14 8.46 16.51
N LEU A 315 -10.27 9.00 17.35
CA LEU A 315 -9.68 10.33 17.18
C LEU A 315 -8.25 10.27 16.62
N GLY A 316 -7.83 9.12 16.10
CA GLY A 316 -6.50 8.93 15.51
C GLY A 316 -5.38 9.22 16.50
N LEU A 317 -4.62 10.28 16.27
CA LEU A 317 -3.52 10.69 17.17
C LEU A 317 -3.97 10.97 18.61
N CYS A 318 -5.26 11.29 18.85
CA CYS A 318 -5.79 11.53 20.19
C CYS A 318 -6.48 10.30 20.83
N GLY A 319 -6.26 9.11 20.31
CA GLY A 319 -6.81 7.88 20.88
C GLY A 319 -8.04 7.35 20.15
N PRO A 320 -8.65 6.25 20.66
CA PRO A 320 -8.44 5.67 22.02
C PRO A 320 -7.16 4.82 22.17
N ASP A 321 -6.53 4.39 21.07
CA ASP A 321 -5.38 3.47 21.11
C ASP A 321 -4.05 4.15 21.44
N ARG A 322 -4.06 5.48 21.52
CA ARG A 322 -2.92 6.33 21.82
C ARG A 322 -3.28 7.31 22.95
N SER A 323 -2.33 7.65 23.83
CA SER A 323 -2.61 8.43 25.04
C SER A 323 -1.73 9.67 25.25
N ASP A 324 -0.68 9.83 24.43
CA ASP A 324 0.26 10.97 24.54
C ASP A 324 -0.34 12.30 24.04
N HIS A 325 -1.41 12.24 23.23
CA HIS A 325 -2.19 13.39 22.79
C HIS A 325 -3.62 13.33 23.35
N PRO A 326 -3.85 13.76 24.60
CA PRO A 326 -5.17 13.65 25.21
C PRO A 326 -6.22 14.49 24.45
N PRO A 327 -7.47 14.01 24.32
CA PRO A 327 -8.53 14.66 23.56
C PRO A 327 -9.16 15.85 24.30
N VAL A 328 -8.34 16.80 24.72
CA VAL A 328 -8.77 18.05 25.37
C VAL A 328 -9.13 19.12 24.33
N ALA A 329 -9.95 20.09 24.72
CA ALA A 329 -10.32 21.20 23.85
C ALA A 329 -9.07 21.96 23.38
N GLY A 330 -9.01 22.27 22.08
CA GLY A 330 -7.88 22.97 21.44
C GLY A 330 -6.73 22.07 21.03
N ASN A 331 -6.77 20.75 21.27
CA ASN A 331 -5.77 19.84 20.73
C ASN A 331 -6.01 19.67 19.22
N THR A 332 -5.05 20.11 18.41
CA THR A 332 -5.12 20.14 16.95
C THR A 332 -4.89 18.77 16.29
N PHE A 333 -4.36 17.79 17.03
CA PHE A 333 -4.08 16.44 16.52
C PHE A 333 -5.32 15.54 16.44
N CYS A 334 -6.42 15.91 17.13
CA CYS A 334 -7.59 15.05 17.24
C CYS A 334 -8.35 14.96 15.93
N GLY A 335 -8.57 13.72 15.46
CA GLY A 335 -9.18 13.41 14.18
C GLY A 335 -8.17 13.17 13.05
N MET A 336 -6.87 13.29 13.34
CA MET A 336 -5.81 13.07 12.37
C MET A 336 -5.41 11.60 12.26
N PHE A 337 -5.33 11.11 11.03
CA PHE A 337 -4.86 9.77 10.66
C PHE A 337 -3.77 9.87 9.61
N LYS A 338 -2.89 8.88 9.58
CA LYS A 338 -1.76 8.84 8.67
C LYS A 338 -2.18 8.86 7.20
N ALA A 339 -1.51 9.68 6.39
CA ALA A 339 -1.52 9.59 4.93
C ALA A 339 -0.77 8.32 4.48
N PRO A 340 -1.47 7.25 4.00
CA PRO A 340 -0.81 6.00 3.64
C PRO A 340 -0.12 6.12 2.29
N THR A 341 0.83 5.21 2.00
CA THR A 341 1.31 5.03 0.63
C THR A 341 0.15 4.70 -0.31
N LEU A 342 0.16 5.28 -1.52
CA LEU A 342 -0.80 4.91 -2.57
C LEU A 342 -0.30 3.78 -3.47
N ARG A 343 0.87 3.22 -3.21
CA ARG A 343 1.32 2.03 -3.93
C ARG A 343 0.35 0.88 -3.70
N ASN A 344 -0.06 0.22 -4.77
CA ASN A 344 -1.08 -0.82 -4.79
C ASN A 344 -2.47 -0.35 -4.31
N VAL A 345 -2.77 0.94 -4.38
CA VAL A 345 -4.04 1.48 -3.90
C VAL A 345 -5.24 0.94 -4.67
N ALA A 346 -5.09 0.64 -5.96
CA ALA A 346 -6.18 0.12 -6.78
C ALA A 346 -6.49 -1.37 -6.52
N THR A 347 -5.62 -2.09 -5.80
CA THR A 347 -5.89 -3.48 -5.37
C THR A 347 -6.78 -3.55 -4.14
N ARG A 348 -6.97 -2.44 -3.42
CA ARG A 348 -7.74 -2.39 -2.17
C ARG A 348 -9.23 -2.41 -2.43
N LYS A 349 -9.97 -2.97 -1.45
CA LYS A 349 -11.45 -3.04 -1.45
C LYS A 349 -12.09 -2.36 -0.23
N SER A 350 -11.27 -1.89 0.71
CA SER A 350 -11.71 -1.05 1.83
C SER A 350 -10.70 0.07 2.04
N PHE A 351 -11.18 1.27 2.28
CA PHE A 351 -10.37 2.49 2.27
C PHE A 351 -10.61 3.32 3.52
N PHE A 352 -9.65 4.22 3.80
CA PHE A 352 -9.53 4.99 5.02
C PHE A 352 -9.27 4.13 6.26
N HIS A 353 -9.06 4.78 7.41
CA HIS A 353 -8.78 4.12 8.68
C HIS A 353 -9.94 3.23 9.16
N ASN A 354 -11.18 3.61 8.83
CA ASN A 354 -12.39 2.93 9.27
C ASN A 354 -13.05 2.07 8.17
N GLY A 355 -12.43 1.92 7.00
CA GLY A 355 -12.98 1.11 5.91
C GLY A 355 -14.32 1.59 5.34
N ALA A 356 -14.67 2.87 5.53
CA ALA A 356 -15.98 3.40 5.15
C ALA A 356 -16.28 3.37 3.64
N MET A 357 -15.27 3.17 2.80
CA MET A 357 -15.44 3.14 1.35
C MET A 357 -14.87 1.86 0.75
N HIS A 358 -15.55 1.33 -0.28
CA HIS A 358 -15.28 0.01 -0.84
C HIS A 358 -14.78 0.03 -2.28
N SER A 359 -14.57 1.21 -2.85
CA SER A 359 -13.95 1.36 -4.18
C SER A 359 -13.10 2.62 -4.25
N LEU A 360 -12.10 2.58 -5.12
CA LEU A 360 -11.25 3.75 -5.40
C LEU A 360 -12.09 4.90 -5.99
N GLU A 361 -13.13 4.59 -6.77
CA GLU A 361 -14.04 5.59 -7.30
C GLU A 361 -14.77 6.34 -6.17
N GLN A 362 -15.31 5.62 -5.16
CA GLN A 362 -15.94 6.26 -3.99
C GLN A 362 -14.97 7.20 -3.27
N VAL A 363 -13.71 6.78 -3.08
CA VAL A 363 -12.68 7.61 -2.46
C VAL A 363 -12.45 8.90 -3.23
N LEU A 364 -12.26 8.81 -4.54
CA LEU A 364 -12.03 9.99 -5.40
C LEU A 364 -13.22 10.93 -5.40
N ARG A 365 -14.45 10.38 -5.44
CA ARG A 365 -15.68 11.16 -5.35
C ARG A 365 -15.86 11.81 -3.98
N PHE A 366 -15.50 11.14 -2.89
CA PHE A 366 -15.50 11.73 -1.56
C PHE A 366 -14.58 12.95 -1.50
N TYR A 367 -13.34 12.82 -1.92
CA TYR A 367 -12.40 13.96 -1.98
C TYR A 367 -12.96 15.11 -2.82
N ASN A 368 -13.60 14.81 -3.93
CA ASN A 368 -14.13 15.81 -4.85
C ASN A 368 -15.42 16.50 -4.35
N THR A 369 -16.24 15.79 -3.56
CA THR A 369 -17.61 16.24 -3.23
C THR A 369 -17.92 16.32 -1.75
N ARG A 370 -16.95 16.06 -0.86
CA ARG A 370 -17.14 16.15 0.60
C ARG A 370 -17.81 17.46 1.03
N ASP A 371 -17.42 18.56 0.41
CA ASP A 371 -17.90 19.89 0.76
C ASP A 371 -19.06 20.34 -0.09
N THR A 372 -19.08 20.00 -1.38
CA THR A 372 -20.11 20.45 -2.33
C THR A 372 -21.40 19.62 -2.26
N MET A 373 -21.29 18.33 -1.93
CA MET A 373 -22.45 17.40 -1.85
C MET A 373 -22.36 16.54 -0.58
N PRO A 374 -22.28 17.16 0.62
CA PRO A 374 -22.10 16.43 1.88
C PRO A 374 -23.24 15.46 2.20
N GLU A 375 -24.42 15.64 1.61
CA GLU A 375 -25.58 14.75 1.77
C GLU A 375 -25.37 13.34 1.23
N ILE A 376 -24.38 13.17 0.33
CA ILE A 376 -23.99 11.85 -0.19
C ILE A 376 -23.26 11.06 0.88
N TRP A 377 -22.51 11.75 1.74
CA TRP A 377 -21.53 11.15 2.63
C TRP A 377 -21.97 11.10 4.09
N TYR A 378 -22.74 12.09 4.53
CA TYR A 378 -23.07 12.26 5.94
C TYR A 378 -24.56 12.16 6.21
N PRO A 379 -24.98 11.71 7.42
CA PRO A 379 -26.39 11.65 7.80
C PRO A 379 -27.08 13.00 7.71
N THR A 380 -28.34 12.97 7.29
CA THR A 380 -29.20 14.16 7.23
C THR A 380 -30.36 14.00 8.22
N VAL A 381 -30.51 14.95 9.13
CA VAL A 381 -31.59 15.00 10.10
C VAL A 381 -32.70 15.94 9.63
N GLY A 382 -33.96 15.49 9.70
CA GLY A 382 -35.12 16.27 9.26
C GLY A 382 -35.30 16.39 7.76
N GLY A 383 -34.48 15.71 6.97
CA GLY A 383 -34.66 15.59 5.52
C GLY A 383 -35.73 14.56 5.17
N LYS A 384 -36.27 14.65 3.95
CA LYS A 384 -37.16 13.65 3.37
C LYS A 384 -36.42 12.79 2.36
N PRO A 385 -36.65 11.47 2.28
CA PRO A 385 -36.10 10.64 1.25
C PRO A 385 -36.46 11.17 -0.14
N LYS A 386 -35.49 11.24 -1.06
CA LYS A 386 -35.73 11.57 -2.46
C LYS A 386 -36.10 10.30 -3.20
N ALA A 387 -37.18 10.32 -3.94
CA ALA A 387 -37.74 9.14 -4.61
C ALA A 387 -36.80 8.56 -5.70
N GLN A 388 -35.98 9.41 -6.33
CA GLN A 388 -34.98 8.98 -7.30
C GLN A 388 -33.71 9.86 -7.23
N PRO A 389 -32.52 9.28 -7.45
CA PRO A 389 -31.30 10.05 -7.65
C PRO A 389 -31.41 10.92 -8.90
N ASP A 390 -30.90 12.14 -8.85
CA ASP A 390 -30.70 12.97 -10.04
C ASP A 390 -29.20 13.22 -10.28
N ALA A 391 -28.90 14.00 -11.31
CA ALA A 391 -27.51 14.31 -11.68
C ALA A 391 -26.77 15.09 -10.59
N ASP A 392 -27.50 15.84 -9.74
CA ASP A 392 -26.91 16.64 -8.66
C ASP A 392 -26.56 15.78 -7.43
N PHE A 393 -27.24 14.62 -7.27
CA PHE A 393 -27.07 13.71 -6.15
C PHE A 393 -26.91 12.26 -6.62
N PRO A 394 -25.85 11.93 -7.31
CA PRO A 394 -25.57 10.54 -7.70
C PRO A 394 -25.33 9.67 -6.47
N THR A 395 -25.86 8.45 -6.48
CA THR A 395 -25.62 7.46 -5.42
C THR A 395 -24.29 6.77 -5.62
N TYR A 396 -23.41 6.81 -4.62
CA TYR A 396 -22.07 6.21 -4.68
C TYR A 396 -21.86 5.06 -3.68
N GLY A 397 -22.92 4.34 -3.34
CA GLY A 397 -22.86 3.09 -2.60
C GLY A 397 -22.87 3.19 -1.08
N LEU A 398 -22.33 4.24 -0.45
CA LEU A 398 -22.39 4.40 1.01
C LEU A 398 -23.75 4.85 1.51
N ILE A 399 -24.40 5.70 0.75
CA ILE A 399 -25.74 6.22 1.05
C ILE A 399 -26.66 5.84 -0.10
N THR A 400 -27.48 4.84 0.11
CA THR A 400 -28.45 4.37 -0.88
C THR A 400 -29.70 5.25 -0.95
N THR A 401 -29.94 6.08 0.06
CA THR A 401 -31.10 6.97 0.17
C THR A 401 -30.63 8.41 0.26
N GLN A 402 -30.97 9.20 -0.75
CA GLN A 402 -30.73 10.65 -0.75
C GLN A 402 -31.87 11.37 -0.01
N TYR A 403 -31.50 12.43 0.68
CA TYR A 403 -32.45 13.26 1.43
C TYR A 403 -32.48 14.68 0.88
N VAL A 404 -33.68 15.22 0.67
CA VAL A 404 -33.90 16.60 0.26
C VAL A 404 -34.33 17.41 1.49
N GLY A 405 -33.68 18.55 1.72
CA GLY A 405 -33.89 19.36 2.91
C GLY A 405 -33.19 18.77 4.13
N GLY A 406 -33.47 19.31 5.30
CA GLY A 406 -32.86 18.88 6.56
C GLY A 406 -31.44 19.42 6.79
N LYS A 407 -30.88 19.06 7.94
CA LYS A 407 -29.53 19.48 8.35
C LYS A 407 -28.55 18.31 8.21
N VAL A 408 -27.55 18.47 7.36
CA VAL A 408 -26.45 17.49 7.22
C VAL A 408 -25.56 17.54 8.45
N GLN A 409 -25.29 16.37 9.03
CA GLN A 409 -24.37 16.19 10.14
C GLN A 409 -22.96 15.93 9.60
N LYS A 410 -22.38 16.95 8.96
CA LYS A 410 -21.05 16.85 8.38
C LYS A 410 -20.01 16.52 9.45
N TYR A 411 -19.09 15.61 9.14
CA TYR A 411 -18.03 15.14 10.04
C TYR A 411 -18.57 14.37 11.27
N ASP A 412 -19.55 13.49 11.04
CA ASP A 412 -20.29 12.76 12.11
C ASP A 412 -19.41 11.76 12.88
N ASP A 413 -18.16 11.49 12.42
CA ASP A 413 -17.17 10.70 13.15
C ASP A 413 -16.17 11.56 13.97
N LEU A 414 -16.47 12.84 14.17
CA LEU A 414 -15.64 13.76 14.95
C LEU A 414 -16.48 14.57 15.92
N PRO A 415 -16.10 14.65 17.23
CA PRO A 415 -16.78 15.53 18.17
C PRO A 415 -16.75 16.99 17.70
N PRO A 416 -17.85 17.77 17.87
CA PRO A 416 -17.95 19.14 17.37
C PRO A 416 -16.79 20.06 17.79
N ARG A 417 -16.19 19.84 18.97
CA ARG A 417 -15.06 20.63 19.48
C ARG A 417 -13.76 20.48 18.65
N PHE A 418 -13.67 19.46 17.79
CA PHE A 418 -12.50 19.20 16.96
C PHE A 418 -12.73 19.45 15.47
N VAL A 419 -13.91 19.92 15.08
CA VAL A 419 -14.24 20.22 13.67
C VAL A 419 -13.29 21.28 13.06
N ALA A 420 -12.73 22.15 13.89
CA ALA A 420 -11.73 23.12 13.46
C ALA A 420 -10.40 22.50 13.01
N ASN A 421 -10.14 21.23 13.33
CA ASN A 421 -8.96 20.50 12.90
C ASN A 421 -9.09 19.93 11.47
N ILE A 422 -10.30 19.96 10.90
CA ILE A 422 -10.56 19.38 9.58
C ILE A 422 -9.75 20.13 8.52
N ASP A 423 -9.00 19.34 7.72
CA ASP A 423 -8.28 19.86 6.58
C ASP A 423 -9.21 20.47 5.53
N THR A 424 -8.82 21.69 5.09
CA THR A 424 -9.54 22.48 4.10
C THR A 424 -8.66 22.83 2.90
N GLN A 425 -7.66 22.00 2.60
CA GLN A 425 -6.89 22.13 1.39
C GLN A 425 -7.61 21.46 0.20
N MET A 426 -7.28 21.92 -1.02
CA MET A 426 -7.79 21.27 -2.24
C MET A 426 -7.55 19.76 -2.21
N PRO A 427 -8.50 18.97 -2.70
CA PRO A 427 -9.80 19.32 -3.31
C PRO A 427 -10.93 19.59 -2.30
N MET A 428 -10.64 19.51 -1.01
CA MET A 428 -11.59 19.67 0.10
C MET A 428 -11.51 21.07 0.72
N ASP A 429 -11.60 22.10 -0.11
CA ASP A 429 -11.30 23.50 0.22
C ASP A 429 -12.41 24.26 0.96
N GLY A 430 -13.39 23.54 1.49
CA GLY A 430 -14.50 24.14 2.25
C GLY A 430 -15.51 24.95 1.39
N ARG A 431 -15.46 24.80 0.06
CA ARG A 431 -16.41 25.50 -0.82
C ARG A 431 -17.87 25.18 -0.50
N ALA A 432 -18.77 26.10 -0.87
CA ALA A 432 -20.16 26.03 -0.52
C ALA A 432 -20.86 24.79 -1.11
N ARG A 433 -21.88 24.29 -0.38
CA ARG A 433 -22.77 23.23 -0.86
C ARG A 433 -23.39 23.59 -2.21
N HIS A 434 -23.58 22.58 -3.05
CA HIS A 434 -24.19 22.68 -4.37
C HIS A 434 -23.45 23.62 -5.34
N THR A 435 -22.17 23.87 -5.08
CA THR A 435 -21.27 24.49 -6.05
C THR A 435 -20.53 23.42 -6.85
N LYS A 436 -19.94 23.84 -7.98
CA LYS A 436 -19.18 22.92 -8.84
C LYS A 436 -17.98 22.34 -8.08
N PRO A 437 -17.81 21.01 -8.07
CA PRO A 437 -16.62 20.36 -7.53
C PRO A 437 -15.34 20.80 -8.25
N PRO A 438 -14.16 20.69 -7.62
CA PRO A 438 -12.90 21.11 -8.24
C PRO A 438 -12.47 20.25 -9.43
N MET A 439 -12.82 18.96 -9.44
CA MET A 439 -12.51 18.02 -10.51
C MET A 439 -13.78 17.69 -11.32
N SER A 440 -13.63 17.55 -12.64
CA SER A 440 -14.67 17.01 -13.53
C SER A 440 -14.74 15.48 -13.45
N GLU A 441 -15.80 14.88 -14.02
CA GLU A 441 -15.90 13.41 -14.15
C GLU A 441 -14.74 12.83 -14.98
N GLN A 442 -14.26 13.56 -15.98
CA GLN A 442 -13.10 13.16 -16.76
C GLN A 442 -11.80 13.17 -15.91
N ASP A 443 -11.64 14.20 -15.06
CA ASP A 443 -10.49 14.27 -14.14
C ASP A 443 -10.50 13.10 -13.18
N LEU A 444 -11.65 12.71 -12.63
CA LEU A 444 -11.78 11.55 -11.74
C LEU A 444 -11.43 10.23 -12.45
N ALA A 445 -11.92 10.05 -13.68
CA ALA A 445 -11.62 8.87 -14.50
C ALA A 445 -10.13 8.79 -14.84
N ASP A 446 -9.52 9.89 -15.27
CA ASP A 446 -8.10 9.98 -15.59
C ASP A 446 -7.23 9.75 -14.33
N LEU A 447 -7.62 10.32 -13.19
CA LEU A 447 -6.95 10.12 -11.89
C LEU A 447 -6.99 8.65 -11.46
N GLN A 448 -8.14 7.98 -11.64
CA GLN A 448 -8.24 6.55 -11.38
C GLN A 448 -7.31 5.73 -12.28
N CYS A 449 -7.17 6.10 -13.55
CA CYS A 449 -6.23 5.46 -14.47
C CYS A 449 -4.78 5.64 -14.01
N PHE A 450 -4.41 6.84 -13.60
CA PHE A 450 -3.09 7.10 -13.04
C PHE A 450 -2.82 6.24 -11.79
N LEU A 451 -3.74 6.21 -10.83
CA LEU A 451 -3.56 5.46 -9.59
C LEU A 451 -3.39 3.95 -9.82
N LYS A 452 -4.01 3.39 -10.86
CA LYS A 452 -3.77 1.99 -11.27
C LYS A 452 -2.35 1.73 -11.77
N THR A 453 -1.62 2.75 -12.21
CA THR A 453 -0.21 2.61 -12.60
C THR A 453 0.71 2.36 -11.42
N LEU A 454 0.23 2.53 -10.19
CA LEU A 454 0.98 2.35 -8.95
C LEU A 454 0.94 0.90 -8.42
N ASP A 455 0.22 0.01 -9.10
CA ASP A 455 0.11 -1.40 -8.72
C ASP A 455 1.34 -2.18 -9.18
N ASP A 456 1.92 -2.95 -8.25
CA ASP A 456 3.06 -3.81 -8.52
C ASP A 456 2.73 -5.01 -9.41
N GLY A 457 3.79 -5.60 -9.99
CA GLY A 457 3.65 -6.77 -10.85
C GLY A 457 3.25 -6.42 -12.28
N TYR A 458 3.40 -5.15 -12.69
CA TYR A 458 3.14 -4.72 -14.05
C TYR A 458 4.03 -5.50 -15.03
N LYS A 459 3.39 -6.14 -16.00
CA LYS A 459 4.07 -6.82 -17.12
C LYS A 459 3.99 -5.93 -18.35
N THR A 460 5.13 -5.69 -19.01
CA THR A 460 5.12 -5.09 -20.35
C THR A 460 4.34 -5.99 -21.27
N GLN A 461 3.39 -5.44 -22.00
CA GLN A 461 2.72 -6.21 -23.04
C GLN A 461 3.76 -6.63 -24.08
N ALA A 462 3.75 -7.91 -24.45
CA ALA A 462 4.48 -8.36 -25.64
C ALA A 462 3.96 -7.58 -26.85
N ALA A 463 4.83 -7.35 -27.85
CA ALA A 463 4.46 -6.62 -29.06
C ALA A 463 3.20 -7.21 -29.75
N ASP A 464 2.91 -8.48 -29.50
CA ASP A 464 1.81 -9.26 -30.07
C ASP A 464 0.62 -9.41 -29.12
N ALA A 465 0.62 -8.76 -27.93
CA ALA A 465 -0.51 -8.85 -27.03
C ALA A 465 -1.75 -8.20 -27.69
N PRO A 466 -2.94 -8.82 -27.59
CA PRO A 466 -4.16 -8.21 -28.11
C PRO A 466 -4.36 -6.85 -27.46
N ALA A 467 -4.74 -5.87 -28.28
CA ALA A 467 -5.07 -4.54 -27.77
C ALA A 467 -6.10 -4.69 -26.64
N PRO A 468 -5.96 -3.93 -25.55
CA PRO A 468 -6.96 -3.94 -24.50
C PRO A 468 -8.36 -3.65 -25.09
N PRO A 469 -9.44 -4.18 -24.48
CA PRO A 469 -10.78 -4.05 -25.06
C PRO A 469 -11.10 -2.58 -25.31
N ALA A 470 -11.60 -2.29 -26.52
CA ALA A 470 -12.08 -0.98 -26.92
C ALA A 470 -13.14 -0.51 -25.90
N GLY A 471 -12.91 0.67 -25.31
CA GLY A 471 -13.82 1.22 -24.29
C GLY A 471 -13.26 1.20 -22.86
N SER A 472 -12.05 0.68 -22.62
CA SER A 472 -11.41 0.92 -21.34
C SER A 472 -11.06 2.41 -21.19
N PRO A 473 -11.55 3.09 -20.15
CA PRO A 473 -11.32 4.54 -19.99
C PRO A 473 -9.84 4.91 -19.86
N CYS A 474 -8.97 3.93 -19.55
CA CYS A 474 -7.55 4.16 -19.35
C CYS A 474 -6.69 4.05 -20.62
N ILE A 475 -7.30 3.82 -21.79
CA ILE A 475 -6.55 3.62 -23.05
C ILE A 475 -6.60 4.86 -23.94
N GLN A 476 -7.53 5.76 -23.71
CA GLN A 476 -7.72 6.98 -24.53
C GLN A 476 -6.74 8.09 -24.19
#